data_9b1d59e92c9110e7097d5ea907916077
#
_entry.id   9b1d59e92c9110e7097d5ea907916077
#
_cell.length_a   1.000
_cell.length_b   1.000
_cell.length_c   1.000
_cell.angle_alpha   90.00
_cell.angle_beta   90.00
_cell.angle_gamma   90.00
#
_symmetry.space_group_name_H-M   'P 1'
#
loop_
_entity.id
_entity.type
_entity.pdbx_description
1 polymer ?
#
loop_
_entity_poly.entity_id
_entity_poly.type
_entity_poly.pdbx_seq_one_letter_code
_entity_poly.pdbx_strand_id
1 'polypeptide(L)'
;MKLASIRIIVRDIKAVVGFYEKVTGQKAEWLAPVFAEVVTPGATLAIGSLETVNLFKKDSLQAAANQTAVIEFQVDDVQAEFERLKHDVEVVLEPRMMPWGNLTTQFRDPEGTLVALYTPITDEAKQRFGSR
;
A
#
# COMPACT_ATOMS: atom_id res chain seq x y z
N MET A 1 2.29 -21.25 -8.63
CA MET A 1 2.48 -19.81 -8.91
C MET A 1 1.97 -19.01 -7.73
N LYS A 2 2.67 -17.93 -7.37
CA LYS A 2 2.35 -17.11 -6.21
C LYS A 2 2.56 -15.64 -6.58
N LEU A 3 1.58 -14.77 -6.26
CA LEU A 3 1.81 -13.32 -6.31
C LEU A 3 2.71 -12.94 -5.14
N ALA A 4 4.01 -12.76 -5.41
CA ALA A 4 5.01 -12.56 -4.38
C ALA A 4 5.09 -11.12 -3.92
N SER A 5 5.07 -10.18 -4.88
CA SER A 5 5.22 -8.76 -4.58
C SER A 5 4.64 -7.89 -5.69
N ILE A 6 4.28 -6.68 -5.32
CA ILE A 6 4.06 -5.57 -6.24
C ILE A 6 5.19 -4.58 -5.99
N ARG A 7 5.82 -4.08 -7.06
CA ARG A 7 6.87 -3.05 -6.94
C ARG A 7 6.38 -1.74 -7.52
N ILE A 8 6.51 -0.67 -6.74
CA ILE A 8 6.24 0.69 -7.20
C ILE A 8 7.57 1.43 -7.38
N ILE A 9 7.65 2.23 -8.42
CA ILE A 9 8.84 3.02 -8.75
C ILE A 9 8.61 4.45 -8.32
N VAL A 10 9.52 4.95 -7.47
CA VAL A 10 9.34 6.21 -6.77
C VAL A 10 10.51 7.17 -7.01
N ARG A 11 10.26 8.46 -6.81
CA ARG A 11 11.28 9.52 -6.89
C ARG A 11 11.98 9.71 -5.56
N ASP A 12 11.21 9.82 -4.48
CA ASP A 12 11.74 10.03 -3.13
C ASP A 12 11.50 8.77 -2.30
N ILE A 13 12.46 7.83 -2.38
CA ILE A 13 12.31 6.53 -1.74
C ILE A 13 12.22 6.65 -0.20
N LYS A 14 12.94 7.58 0.42
CA LYS A 14 12.90 7.74 1.87
C LYS A 14 11.53 8.21 2.35
N ALA A 15 10.93 9.16 1.64
CA ALA A 15 9.60 9.67 1.97
C ALA A 15 8.54 8.57 1.79
N VAL A 16 8.59 7.82 0.69
CA VAL A 16 7.61 6.78 0.41
C VAL A 16 7.76 5.60 1.38
N VAL A 17 8.97 5.15 1.64
CA VAL A 17 9.21 4.08 2.62
C VAL A 17 8.73 4.50 4.01
N GLY A 18 9.07 5.72 4.46
CA GLY A 18 8.60 6.23 5.75
C GLY A 18 7.09 6.29 5.86
N PHE A 19 6.41 6.65 4.77
CA PHE A 19 4.95 6.64 4.71
C PHE A 19 4.39 5.23 4.94
N TYR A 20 4.87 4.23 4.21
CA TYR A 20 4.36 2.86 4.36
C TYR A 20 4.76 2.21 5.68
N GLU A 21 5.90 2.57 6.25
CA GLU A 21 6.24 2.17 7.62
C GLU A 21 5.22 2.71 8.62
N LYS A 22 4.80 3.96 8.44
CA LYS A 22 3.77 4.57 9.29
C LYS A 22 2.40 3.91 9.11
N VAL A 23 2.01 3.67 7.86
CA VAL A 23 0.72 3.02 7.55
C VAL A 23 0.66 1.61 8.14
N THR A 24 1.69 0.81 7.93
CA THR A 24 1.72 -0.60 8.33
C THR A 24 2.15 -0.83 9.78
N GLY A 25 2.80 0.15 10.40
CA GLY A 25 3.42 -0.02 11.71
C GLY A 25 4.65 -0.93 11.69
N GLN A 26 5.17 -1.24 10.51
CA GLN A 26 6.31 -2.15 10.33
C GLN A 26 7.51 -1.40 9.79
N LYS A 27 8.71 -1.85 10.15
CA LYS A 27 9.94 -1.36 9.53
C LYS A 27 10.16 -2.03 8.19
N ALA A 28 10.55 -1.26 7.19
CA ALA A 28 10.95 -1.78 5.89
C ALA A 28 12.31 -2.48 5.98
N GLU A 29 12.49 -3.46 5.12
CA GLU A 29 13.78 -4.12 4.91
C GLU A 29 14.48 -3.45 3.73
N TRP A 30 15.60 -2.81 3.98
CA TRP A 30 16.41 -2.17 2.94
C TRP A 30 17.40 -3.18 2.38
N LEU A 31 17.22 -3.53 1.10
CA LEU A 31 18.14 -4.44 0.40
C LEU A 31 19.29 -3.67 -0.24
N ALA A 32 19.07 -2.37 -0.51
CA ALA A 32 20.06 -1.42 -1.04
C ALA A 32 19.56 -0.02 -0.72
N PRO A 33 20.39 1.03 -0.86
CA PRO A 33 19.92 2.40 -0.68
C PRO A 33 18.80 2.81 -1.65
N VAL A 34 18.62 2.09 -2.74
CA VAL A 34 17.64 2.36 -3.81
C VAL A 34 16.49 1.37 -3.82
N PHE A 35 16.44 0.43 -2.87
CA PHE A 35 15.42 -0.63 -2.86
C PHE A 35 15.08 -1.09 -1.45
N ALA A 36 13.80 -1.04 -1.11
CA ALA A 36 13.29 -1.50 0.18
C ALA A 36 12.01 -2.32 0.00
N GLU A 37 11.72 -3.15 1.00
CA GLU A 37 10.52 -3.98 1.00
C GLU A 37 9.76 -3.84 2.31
N VAL A 38 8.44 -3.69 2.22
CA VAL A 38 7.53 -3.83 3.35
C VAL A 38 6.90 -5.23 3.22
N VAL A 39 7.34 -6.13 4.08
CA VAL A 39 6.91 -7.54 4.03
C VAL A 39 5.66 -7.73 4.87
N THR A 40 4.60 -8.26 4.27
CA THR A 40 3.37 -8.61 4.97
C THR A 40 3.06 -10.10 4.78
N PRO A 41 2.17 -10.69 5.59
CA PRO A 41 1.85 -12.11 5.44
C PRO A 41 1.30 -12.49 4.06
N GLY A 42 0.54 -11.60 3.41
CA GLY A 42 -0.10 -11.89 2.12
C GLY A 42 0.82 -11.70 0.94
N ALA A 43 1.50 -10.56 0.88
CA ALA A 43 2.38 -10.19 -0.22
C ALA A 43 3.34 -9.10 0.24
N THR A 44 4.37 -8.87 -0.54
CA THR A 44 5.36 -7.83 -0.26
C THR A 44 5.12 -6.60 -1.11
N LEU A 45 5.15 -5.42 -0.49
CA LEU A 45 5.23 -4.16 -1.21
C LEU A 45 6.70 -3.80 -1.39
N ALA A 46 7.18 -3.85 -2.62
CA ALA A 46 8.54 -3.46 -2.98
C ALA A 46 8.56 -2.01 -3.45
N ILE A 47 9.52 -1.24 -2.96
CA ILE A 47 9.64 0.19 -3.25
C ILE A 47 11.05 0.41 -3.81
N GLY A 48 11.13 0.80 -5.09
CA GLY A 48 12.39 1.01 -5.77
C GLY A 48 12.48 2.40 -6.38
N SER A 49 13.69 2.97 -6.36
CA SER A 49 13.94 4.18 -7.13
C SER A 49 14.06 3.85 -8.63
N LEU A 50 14.07 4.90 -9.45
CA LEU A 50 14.21 4.73 -10.90
C LEU A 50 15.49 3.96 -11.29
N GLU A 51 16.52 4.04 -10.46
CA GLU A 51 17.77 3.30 -10.68
C GLU A 51 17.57 1.79 -10.72
N THR A 52 16.58 1.25 -9.99
CA THR A 52 16.28 -0.19 -10.00
C THR A 52 15.70 -0.63 -11.35
N VAL A 53 15.03 0.27 -12.07
CA VAL A 53 14.48 -0.03 -13.40
C VAL A 53 15.61 -0.32 -14.39
N ASN A 54 16.71 0.42 -14.28
CA ASN A 54 17.84 0.29 -15.19
C ASN A 54 18.61 -1.04 -15.00
N LEU A 55 18.38 -1.74 -13.91
CA LEU A 55 18.94 -3.10 -13.70
C LEU A 55 18.26 -4.13 -14.62
N PHE A 56 17.07 -3.82 -15.11
CA PHE A 56 16.31 -4.70 -16.01
C PHE A 56 16.34 -4.16 -17.43
N LYS A 57 15.44 -3.23 -17.73
CA LYS A 57 15.41 -2.57 -19.03
C LYS A 57 15.26 -1.08 -18.83
N LYS A 58 16.26 -0.33 -19.25
CA LYS A 58 16.27 1.13 -19.15
C LYS A 58 15.01 1.72 -19.79
N ASP A 59 14.44 2.71 -19.11
CA ASP A 59 13.25 3.46 -19.55
C ASP A 59 11.97 2.63 -19.70
N SER A 60 11.93 1.41 -19.15
CA SER A 60 10.72 0.57 -19.22
C SER A 60 9.61 1.02 -18.27
N LEU A 61 9.92 1.81 -17.23
CA LEU A 61 8.97 2.34 -16.27
C LEU A 61 9.27 3.80 -15.95
N GLN A 62 8.27 4.52 -15.48
CA GLN A 62 8.39 5.89 -14.98
C GLN A 62 8.23 5.87 -13.46
N ALA A 63 8.94 6.79 -12.79
CA ALA A 63 8.76 7.00 -11.35
C ALA A 63 7.53 7.87 -11.08
N ALA A 64 6.88 7.64 -9.92
CA ALA A 64 5.76 8.46 -9.44
C ALA A 64 4.59 8.57 -10.42
N ALA A 65 4.35 7.52 -11.21
CA ALA A 65 3.36 7.54 -12.28
C ALA A 65 2.23 6.52 -12.09
N ASN A 66 2.11 5.92 -10.91
CA ASN A 66 1.06 4.93 -10.67
C ASN A 66 -0.29 5.61 -10.45
N GLN A 67 -1.19 5.45 -11.41
CA GLN A 67 -2.55 5.98 -11.36
C GLN A 67 -3.63 4.92 -11.57
N THR A 68 -3.26 3.65 -11.68
CA THR A 68 -4.20 2.57 -11.98
C THR A 68 -4.26 1.49 -10.93
N ALA A 69 -3.14 1.20 -10.26
CA ALA A 69 -3.10 0.18 -9.22
C ALA A 69 -3.35 0.81 -7.84
N VAL A 70 -4.18 0.16 -7.05
CA VAL A 70 -4.45 0.52 -5.66
C VAL A 70 -3.68 -0.44 -4.76
N ILE A 71 -2.97 0.09 -3.77
CA ILE A 71 -2.33 -0.74 -2.76
C ILE A 71 -3.32 -0.91 -1.62
N GLU A 72 -3.77 -2.14 -1.40
CA GLU A 72 -4.82 -2.45 -0.43
C GLU A 72 -4.27 -3.27 0.73
N PHE A 73 -4.54 -2.82 1.95
CA PHE A 73 -4.21 -3.55 3.17
C PHE A 73 -5.50 -3.94 3.90
N GLN A 74 -5.61 -5.20 4.28
CA GLN A 74 -6.66 -5.63 5.17
C GLN A 74 -6.19 -5.41 6.61
N VAL A 75 -7.03 -4.75 7.41
CA VAL A 75 -6.75 -4.41 8.80
C VAL A 75 -7.90 -4.89 9.69
N ASP A 76 -7.65 -5.07 10.98
CA ASP A 76 -8.65 -5.56 11.91
C ASP A 76 -9.72 -4.52 12.23
N ASP A 77 -9.34 -3.23 12.28
CA ASP A 77 -10.25 -2.13 12.62
C ASP A 77 -9.89 -0.89 11.78
N VAL A 78 -10.54 -0.76 10.63
CA VAL A 78 -10.26 0.35 9.72
C VAL A 78 -10.63 1.70 10.33
N GLN A 79 -11.64 1.77 11.20
CA GLN A 79 -12.00 3.04 11.84
C GLN A 79 -10.88 3.54 12.75
N ALA A 80 -10.29 2.63 13.53
CA ALA A 80 -9.17 2.97 14.41
C ALA A 80 -7.93 3.40 13.58
N GLU A 81 -7.67 2.71 12.49
CA GLU A 81 -6.57 3.06 11.59
C GLU A 81 -6.79 4.43 10.94
N PHE A 82 -8.01 4.71 10.50
CA PHE A 82 -8.36 6.02 9.95
C PHE A 82 -8.12 7.14 10.98
N GLU A 83 -8.60 6.97 12.20
CA GLU A 83 -8.40 7.97 13.27
C GLU A 83 -6.92 8.20 13.56
N ARG A 84 -6.11 7.16 13.48
CA ARG A 84 -4.66 7.26 13.70
C ARG A 84 -3.95 8.03 12.59
N LEU A 85 -4.42 7.88 11.33
CA LEU A 85 -3.70 8.37 10.14
C LEU A 85 -4.25 9.67 9.56
N LYS A 86 -5.51 10.01 9.81
CA LYS A 86 -6.25 11.04 9.05
C LYS A 86 -5.58 12.42 8.98
N HIS A 87 -4.81 12.81 9.99
CA HIS A 87 -4.16 14.12 10.02
C HIS A 87 -2.81 14.12 9.31
N ASP A 88 -2.28 12.95 8.97
CA ASP A 88 -0.95 12.78 8.38
C ASP A 88 -0.99 12.35 6.93
N VAL A 89 -2.19 12.12 6.37
CA VAL A 89 -2.37 11.64 5.00
C VAL A 89 -3.38 12.49 4.24
N GLU A 90 -3.30 12.45 2.92
CA GLU A 90 -4.30 13.07 2.05
C GLU A 90 -5.49 12.12 1.91
N VAL A 91 -6.54 12.34 2.68
CA VAL A 91 -7.74 11.50 2.65
C VAL A 91 -8.50 11.68 1.34
N VAL A 92 -8.82 10.57 0.68
CA VAL A 92 -9.66 10.53 -0.51
C VAL A 92 -11.07 10.07 -0.17
N LEU A 93 -11.18 9.07 0.70
CA LEU A 93 -12.47 8.50 1.11
C LEU A 93 -12.42 8.21 2.60
N GLU A 94 -13.28 8.86 3.38
CA GLU A 94 -13.49 8.49 4.77
C GLU A 94 -14.11 7.09 4.86
N PRO A 95 -14.03 6.39 6.00
CA PRO A 95 -14.56 5.03 6.13
C PRO A 95 -16.00 4.93 5.64
N ARG A 96 -16.23 4.03 4.68
CA ARG A 96 -17.50 3.81 4.02
C ARG A 96 -17.70 2.33 3.72
N MET A 97 -18.92 1.84 3.88
CA MET A 97 -19.27 0.48 3.50
C MET A 97 -19.30 0.32 1.99
N MET A 98 -18.62 -0.70 1.51
CA MET A 98 -18.67 -1.10 0.10
C MET A 98 -19.77 -2.13 -0.12
N PRO A 99 -20.32 -2.21 -1.35
CA PRO A 99 -21.39 -3.17 -1.65
C PRO A 99 -21.04 -4.62 -1.36
N TRP A 100 -19.74 -4.97 -1.38
CA TRP A 100 -19.27 -6.33 -1.07
C TRP A 100 -18.97 -6.56 0.41
N GLY A 101 -19.33 -5.60 1.28
CA GLY A 101 -19.33 -5.79 2.73
C GLY A 101 -18.08 -5.39 3.49
N ASN A 102 -17.14 -4.73 2.84
CA ASN A 102 -15.95 -4.20 3.50
C ASN A 102 -16.16 -2.73 3.89
N LEU A 103 -15.77 -2.36 5.10
CA LEU A 103 -15.63 -0.97 5.50
C LEU A 103 -14.25 -0.50 5.03
N THR A 104 -14.21 0.54 4.19
CA THR A 104 -12.99 0.94 3.47
C THR A 104 -12.71 2.41 3.64
N THR A 105 -11.44 2.78 3.83
CA THR A 105 -10.94 4.15 3.73
C THR A 105 -9.85 4.22 2.67
N GLN A 106 -9.69 5.39 2.05
CA GLN A 106 -8.66 5.59 1.02
C GLN A 106 -7.92 6.90 1.23
N PHE A 107 -6.65 6.90 0.91
CA PHE A 107 -5.78 8.07 0.97
C PHE A 107 -4.65 7.94 -0.05
N ARG A 108 -3.91 9.04 -0.27
CA ARG A 108 -2.78 9.06 -1.20
C ARG A 108 -1.46 8.88 -0.46
N ASP A 109 -0.54 8.17 -1.08
CA ASP A 109 0.85 8.20 -0.63
C ASP A 109 1.55 9.48 -1.12
N PRO A 110 2.80 9.77 -0.71
CA PRO A 110 3.48 11.02 -1.09
C PRO A 110 3.64 11.23 -2.60
N GLU A 111 3.53 10.18 -3.40
CA GLU A 111 3.69 10.28 -4.86
C GLU A 111 2.40 9.97 -5.61
N GLY A 112 1.26 10.01 -4.92
CA GLY A 112 -0.05 9.96 -5.54
C GLY A 112 -0.66 8.57 -5.69
N THR A 113 0.02 7.50 -5.29
CA THR A 113 -0.56 6.17 -5.30
C THR A 113 -1.75 6.11 -4.34
N LEU A 114 -2.88 5.59 -4.81
CA LEU A 114 -4.04 5.38 -3.98
C LEU A 114 -3.82 4.17 -3.08
N VAL A 115 -4.02 4.37 -1.78
CA VAL A 115 -3.90 3.33 -0.75
C VAL A 115 -5.27 3.13 -0.13
N ALA A 116 -5.66 1.89 0.05
CA ALA A 116 -6.91 1.54 0.72
C ALA A 116 -6.62 0.67 1.94
N LEU A 117 -7.32 0.96 3.02
CA LEU A 117 -7.40 0.07 4.17
C LEU A 117 -8.84 -0.42 4.28
N TYR A 118 -9.05 -1.70 4.55
CA TYR A 118 -10.39 -2.21 4.71
C TYR A 118 -10.49 -3.28 5.80
N THR A 119 -11.68 -3.38 6.37
CA THR A 119 -12.05 -4.44 7.33
C THR A 119 -13.32 -5.12 6.82
N PRO A 120 -13.33 -6.46 6.64
CA PRO A 120 -14.56 -7.18 6.32
C PRO A 120 -15.56 -7.07 7.47
N ILE A 121 -16.81 -6.66 7.17
CA ILE A 121 -17.84 -6.42 8.18
C ILE A 121 -18.99 -7.43 8.07
N THR A 122 -19.53 -7.67 6.86
CA THR A 122 -20.63 -8.64 6.68
C THR A 122 -20.10 -10.06 6.81
N ASP A 123 -20.99 -11.01 7.12
CA ASP A 123 -20.60 -12.42 7.22
C ASP A 123 -20.03 -12.94 5.91
N GLU A 124 -20.60 -12.56 4.77
CA GLU A 124 -20.09 -12.92 3.45
C GLU A 124 -18.71 -12.35 3.21
N ALA A 125 -18.47 -11.09 3.58
CA ALA A 125 -17.17 -10.45 3.44
C ALA A 125 -16.13 -11.12 4.33
N LYS A 126 -16.47 -11.44 5.57
CA LYS A 126 -15.58 -12.16 6.50
C LYS A 126 -15.20 -13.53 5.96
N GLN A 127 -16.15 -14.24 5.35
CA GLN A 127 -15.89 -15.52 4.70
C GLN A 127 -14.96 -15.38 3.50
N ARG A 128 -15.18 -14.36 2.67
CA ARG A 128 -14.43 -14.15 1.42
C ARG A 128 -13.03 -13.60 1.67
N PHE A 129 -12.91 -12.60 2.52
CA PHE A 129 -11.67 -11.83 2.69
C PHE A 129 -10.89 -12.21 3.95
N GLY A 130 -11.55 -12.63 5.01
CA GLY A 130 -10.94 -12.86 6.31
C GLY A 130 -9.90 -13.97 6.35
N SER A 131 -9.96 -14.93 5.43
CA SER A 131 -9.06 -16.09 5.37
C SER A 131 -7.95 -15.96 4.32
N ARG A 132 -7.88 -14.85 3.62
CA ARG A 132 -6.89 -14.64 2.56
C ARG A 132 -5.54 -14.22 3.08
#